data_2c0ccb526b8bdd0b68f4818eb6ed1188
#
_entry.id   2c0ccb526b8bdd0b68f4818eb6ed1188
#
_cell.length_a   1.000
_cell.length_b   1.000
_cell.length_c   1.000
_cell.angle_alpha   90.00
_cell.angle_beta   90.00
_cell.angle_gamma   90.00
#
_symmetry.space_group_name_H-M   'P 1'
#
loop_
_entity.id
_entity.type
_entity.pdbx_description
1 polymer ?
#
loop_
_entity_poly.entity_id
_entity_poly.type
_entity_poly.pdbx_seq_one_letter_code
_entity_poly.pdbx_strand_id
1 'polypeptide(L)'
;MAKRVKAVVRLQIPAGKANPAPPIGTALGPQGVNIMAFCKEYNERTAGQVGTVIPAEITIYEDRSFTFITKTPPVPDLLKKAAGVEKGAATPNKTKIGSISREKLREIAEIKMKDLNVIDIEGAERMVEGTARSMGITIN
;
A
#
# COMPACT_ATOMS: atom_id res chain seq x y z
N MET A 1 30.08 -8.70 -2.80
CA MET A 1 29.30 -9.96 -2.88
C MET A 1 27.84 -9.69 -2.64
N ALA A 2 26.98 -10.35 -3.41
CA ALA A 2 25.56 -10.29 -3.16
C ALA A 2 25.21 -11.01 -1.85
N LYS A 3 24.48 -10.36 -0.98
CA LYS A 3 24.00 -10.96 0.27
C LYS A 3 22.86 -11.92 -0.04
N ARG A 4 22.82 -13.02 0.68
CA ARG A 4 21.69 -13.96 0.56
C ARG A 4 20.44 -13.40 1.24
N VAL A 5 19.33 -13.46 0.55
CA VAL A 5 18.04 -13.07 1.10
C VAL A 5 17.55 -14.16 2.05
N LYS A 6 17.30 -13.78 3.31
CA LYS A 6 16.71 -14.65 4.31
C LYS A 6 15.18 -14.67 4.19
N ALA A 7 14.58 -13.50 4.04
CA ALA A 7 13.15 -13.35 3.96
C ALA A 7 12.78 -12.04 3.27
N VAL A 8 11.58 -11.99 2.72
CA VAL A 8 10.97 -10.76 2.20
C VAL A 8 9.67 -10.55 2.96
N VAL A 9 9.52 -9.39 3.60
CA VAL A 9 8.33 -9.05 4.38
C VAL A 9 7.63 -7.88 3.71
N ARG A 10 6.32 -7.99 3.53
CA ARG A 10 5.50 -6.92 2.96
C ARG A 10 4.56 -6.40 4.03
N LEU A 11 4.61 -5.09 4.27
CA LEU A 11 3.81 -4.43 5.29
C LEU A 11 3.14 -3.19 4.70
N GLN A 12 1.96 -2.88 5.23
CA GLN A 12 1.27 -1.64 4.94
C GLN A 12 1.36 -0.77 6.18
N ILE A 13 2.07 0.34 6.09
CA ILE A 13 2.39 1.19 7.24
C ILE A 13 1.95 2.62 6.93
N PRO A 14 1.27 3.31 7.86
CA PRO A 14 0.97 4.73 7.69
C PRO A 14 2.26 5.54 7.53
N ALA A 15 2.30 6.40 6.52
CA ALA A 15 3.48 7.20 6.21
C ALA A 15 3.87 8.09 7.40
N GLY A 16 5.14 8.09 7.75
CA GLY A 16 5.67 8.87 8.85
C GLY A 16 5.28 8.37 10.25
N LYS A 17 4.58 7.25 10.35
CA LYS A 17 4.08 6.71 11.63
C LYS A 17 4.56 5.28 11.93
N ALA A 18 5.67 4.86 11.34
CA ALA A 18 6.25 3.56 11.66
C ALA A 18 6.77 3.56 13.10
N ASN A 19 6.45 2.51 13.85
CA ASN A 19 6.89 2.33 15.23
C ASN A 19 7.11 0.84 15.52
N PRO A 20 7.78 0.48 16.63
CA PRO A 20 8.05 -0.92 16.97
C PRO A 20 6.83 -1.74 17.36
N ALA A 21 5.67 -1.12 17.50
CA ALA A 21 4.43 -1.83 17.84
C ALA A 21 3.96 -2.72 16.67
N PRO A 22 3.10 -3.74 16.92
CA PRO A 22 2.52 -4.51 15.82
C PRO A 22 1.86 -3.59 14.78
N PRO A 23 1.91 -3.91 13.46
CA PRO A 23 2.44 -5.18 12.90
C PRO A 23 3.95 -5.21 12.64
N ILE A 24 4.65 -4.09 12.77
CA ILE A 24 6.07 -3.99 12.41
C ILE A 24 6.94 -4.85 13.32
N GLY A 25 6.80 -4.69 14.63
CA GLY A 25 7.55 -5.45 15.60
C GLY A 25 7.32 -6.96 15.47
N THR A 26 6.08 -7.36 15.24
CA THR A 26 5.69 -8.75 15.07
C THR A 26 6.27 -9.37 13.80
N ALA A 27 6.34 -8.59 12.72
CA ALA A 27 6.85 -9.08 11.43
C ALA A 27 8.37 -9.11 11.37
N LEU A 28 9.04 -8.13 11.94
CA LEU A 28 10.50 -7.96 11.86
C LEU A 28 11.25 -8.56 13.04
N GLY A 29 10.63 -8.64 14.21
CA GLY A 29 11.28 -9.17 15.41
C GLY A 29 11.86 -10.57 15.23
N PRO A 30 11.08 -11.55 14.74
CA PRO A 30 11.57 -12.92 14.52
C PRO A 30 12.72 -13.02 13.52
N GLN A 31 12.89 -12.04 12.66
CA GLN A 31 13.95 -12.00 11.65
C GLN A 31 15.27 -11.43 12.19
N GLY A 32 15.27 -10.88 13.39
CA GLY A 32 16.47 -10.32 14.01
C GLY A 32 16.88 -8.95 13.44
N VAL A 33 15.98 -8.27 12.76
CA VAL A 33 16.23 -6.96 12.15
C VAL A 33 16.14 -5.85 13.21
N ASN A 34 16.95 -4.80 13.06
CA ASN A 34 16.85 -3.63 13.93
C ASN A 34 15.59 -2.83 13.57
N ILE A 35 14.53 -3.03 14.34
CA ILE A 35 13.22 -2.43 14.12
C ILE A 35 13.28 -0.89 14.18
N MET A 36 14.03 -0.36 15.15
CA MET A 36 14.14 1.10 15.33
C MET A 36 14.81 1.77 14.13
N ALA A 37 15.86 1.15 13.59
CA ALA A 37 16.54 1.66 12.41
C ALA A 37 15.60 1.67 11.20
N PHE A 38 14.82 0.61 11.01
CA PHE A 38 13.81 0.53 9.96
C PHE A 38 12.76 1.63 10.11
N CYS A 39 12.18 1.77 11.29
CA CYS A 39 11.15 2.78 11.55
C CYS A 39 11.64 4.19 11.26
N LYS A 40 12.85 4.51 11.70
CA LYS A 40 13.46 5.83 11.47
C LYS A 40 13.63 6.10 9.98
N GLU A 41 14.24 5.17 9.26
CA GLU A 41 14.50 5.31 7.82
C GLU A 41 13.19 5.39 7.01
N TYR A 42 12.21 4.55 7.36
CA TYR A 42 10.89 4.58 6.73
C TYR A 42 10.19 5.92 6.95
N ASN A 43 10.19 6.41 8.19
CA ASN A 43 9.57 7.69 8.52
C ASN A 43 10.22 8.85 7.77
N GLU A 44 11.53 8.84 7.64
CA GLU A 44 12.26 9.86 6.86
C GLU A 44 11.86 9.83 5.39
N ARG A 45 11.79 8.64 4.78
CA ARG A 45 11.42 8.49 3.36
C ARG A 45 9.97 8.85 3.08
N THR A 46 9.09 8.66 4.04
CA THR A 46 7.64 8.90 3.86
C THR A 46 7.14 10.19 4.50
N ALA A 47 8.05 11.02 5.02
CA ALA A 47 7.68 12.27 5.72
C ALA A 47 6.83 13.22 4.86
N GLY A 48 7.08 13.27 3.55
CA GLY A 48 6.30 14.10 2.62
C GLY A 48 4.94 13.54 2.24
N GLN A 49 4.61 12.34 2.71
CA GLN A 49 3.38 11.63 2.32
C GLN A 49 2.54 11.25 3.54
N VAL A 50 2.72 11.97 4.64
CA VAL A 50 1.96 11.74 5.88
C VAL A 50 0.46 11.81 5.60
N GLY A 51 -0.29 10.89 6.17
CA GLY A 51 -1.74 10.77 5.96
C GLY A 51 -2.14 9.70 4.95
N THR A 52 -1.18 9.08 4.28
CA THR A 52 -1.45 7.93 3.39
C THR A 52 -0.80 6.67 3.95
N VAL A 53 -1.39 5.52 3.64
CA VAL A 53 -0.75 4.23 3.93
C VAL A 53 0.15 3.90 2.74
N ILE A 54 1.40 3.57 3.03
CA ILE A 54 2.38 3.23 2.00
C ILE A 54 2.87 1.81 2.23
N PRO A 55 2.67 0.89 1.26
CA PRO A 55 3.22 -0.44 1.36
C PRO A 55 4.74 -0.41 1.31
N ALA A 56 5.38 -1.15 2.18
CA ALA A 56 6.82 -1.34 2.19
C ALA A 56 7.15 -2.81 1.96
N GLU A 57 8.05 -3.07 1.04
CA GLU A 57 8.61 -4.41 0.83
C GLU A 57 10.01 -4.43 1.38
N ILE A 58 10.21 -5.19 2.46
CA ILE A 58 11.46 -5.24 3.21
C ILE A 58 12.17 -6.54 2.87
N THR A 59 13.36 -6.44 2.31
CA THR A 59 14.22 -7.58 2.02
C THR A 59 15.22 -7.75 3.16
N ILE A 60 15.19 -8.89 3.83
CA ILE A 60 16.03 -9.20 4.97
C ILE A 60 17.10 -10.20 4.54
N TYR A 61 18.34 -9.90 4.85
CA TYR A 61 19.48 -10.74 4.48
C TYR A 61 19.95 -11.61 5.65
N GLU A 62 20.74 -12.64 5.36
CA GLU A 62 21.23 -13.58 6.37
C GLU A 62 22.11 -12.93 7.44
N ASP A 63 22.77 -11.83 7.12
CA ASP A 63 23.60 -11.06 8.06
C ASP A 63 22.77 -10.11 8.95
N ARG A 64 21.43 -10.22 8.92
CA ARG A 64 20.48 -9.38 9.65
C ARG A 64 20.39 -7.93 9.15
N SER A 65 21.03 -7.63 8.05
CA SER A 65 20.83 -6.34 7.38
C SER A 65 19.52 -6.38 6.60
N PHE A 66 19.01 -5.22 6.23
CA PHE A 66 17.78 -5.12 5.44
C PHE A 66 17.88 -3.99 4.43
N THR A 67 17.11 -4.13 3.37
CA THR A 67 16.81 -3.04 2.45
C THR A 67 15.30 -3.02 2.28
N PHE A 68 14.74 -1.86 1.96
CA PHE A 68 13.30 -1.79 1.70
C PHE A 68 13.02 -0.82 0.57
N ILE A 69 11.91 -1.08 -0.10
CA ILE A 69 11.36 -0.19 -1.12
C ILE A 69 9.95 0.20 -0.70
N THR A 70 9.58 1.43 -0.96
CA THR A 70 8.22 1.91 -0.76
C THR A 70 7.48 1.88 -2.09
N LYS A 71 6.22 1.48 -2.05
CA LYS A 71 5.36 1.41 -3.23
C LYS A 71 4.33 2.52 -3.19
N THR A 72 3.52 2.63 -4.24
CA THR A 72 2.41 3.57 -4.26
C THR A 72 1.34 3.15 -3.26
N PRO A 73 0.51 4.09 -2.76
CA PRO A 73 -0.57 3.76 -1.82
C PRO A 73 -1.48 2.66 -2.36
N PRO A 74 -2.05 1.80 -1.49
CA PRO A 74 -2.96 0.75 -1.94
C PRO A 74 -4.20 1.33 -2.64
N VAL A 75 -4.67 0.65 -3.67
CA VAL A 75 -5.88 1.06 -4.41
C VAL A 75 -7.09 1.25 -3.49
N PRO A 76 -7.36 0.35 -2.53
CA PRO A 76 -8.48 0.55 -1.60
C PRO A 76 -8.44 1.87 -0.84
N ASP A 77 -7.26 2.31 -0.40
CA ASP A 77 -7.13 3.59 0.32
C ASP A 77 -7.40 4.77 -0.59
N LEU A 78 -6.89 4.73 -1.81
CA LEU A 78 -7.13 5.78 -2.80
C LEU A 78 -8.62 5.87 -3.16
N LEU A 79 -9.28 4.73 -3.32
CA LEU A 79 -10.71 4.66 -3.60
C LEU A 79 -11.55 5.20 -2.45
N LYS A 80 -11.21 4.85 -1.21
CA LYS A 80 -11.91 5.35 -0.02
C LYS A 80 -11.80 6.87 0.08
N LYS A 81 -10.64 7.42 -0.17
CA LYS A 81 -10.44 8.88 -0.16
C LYS A 81 -11.21 9.56 -1.28
N ALA A 82 -11.20 9.01 -2.48
CA ALA A 82 -11.92 9.57 -3.62
C ALA A 82 -13.43 9.54 -3.44
N ALA A 83 -13.95 8.47 -2.84
CA ALA A 83 -15.38 8.33 -2.55
C ALA A 83 -15.82 9.03 -1.26
N GLY A 84 -14.89 9.47 -0.43
CA GLY A 84 -15.19 10.11 0.84
C GLY A 84 -15.73 9.16 1.92
N VAL A 85 -15.36 7.88 1.86
CA VAL A 85 -15.80 6.86 2.82
C VAL A 85 -14.61 6.35 3.64
N GLU A 86 -14.88 5.94 4.87
CA GLU A 86 -13.85 5.43 5.77
C GLU A 86 -13.60 3.94 5.60
N LYS A 87 -14.62 3.18 5.22
CA LYS A 87 -14.56 1.73 5.14
C LYS A 87 -15.34 1.21 3.94
N GLY A 88 -14.84 0.13 3.35
CA GLY A 88 -15.53 -0.58 2.28
C GLY A 88 -16.79 -1.29 2.78
N ALA A 89 -17.69 -1.65 1.86
CA ALA A 89 -18.91 -2.36 2.19
C ALA A 89 -18.62 -3.79 2.66
N ALA A 90 -19.32 -4.24 3.67
CA ALA A 90 -19.26 -5.63 4.14
C ALA A 90 -19.89 -6.59 3.11
N THR A 91 -20.91 -6.13 2.40
CA THR A 91 -21.62 -6.90 1.36
C THR A 91 -21.66 -6.08 0.06
N PRO A 92 -20.54 -5.99 -0.68
CA PRO A 92 -20.44 -5.06 -1.81
C PRO A 92 -21.40 -5.36 -2.96
N ASN A 93 -21.84 -6.61 -3.12
CA ASN A 93 -22.80 -6.98 -4.13
C ASN A 93 -24.22 -6.43 -3.85
N LYS A 94 -24.54 -6.21 -2.58
CA LYS A 94 -25.85 -5.78 -2.13
C LYS A 94 -25.87 -4.32 -1.68
N THR A 95 -24.77 -3.86 -1.06
CA THR A 95 -24.69 -2.54 -0.47
C THR A 95 -23.65 -1.70 -1.21
N LYS A 96 -24.09 -0.57 -1.75
CA LYS A 96 -23.19 0.42 -2.38
C LYS A 96 -22.99 1.56 -1.38
N ILE A 97 -21.73 1.87 -1.09
CA ILE A 97 -21.38 2.85 -0.05
C ILE A 97 -20.95 4.20 -0.62
N GLY A 98 -20.67 4.28 -1.91
CA GLY A 98 -20.27 5.51 -2.53
C GLY A 98 -20.07 5.36 -4.03
N SER A 99 -19.70 6.44 -4.67
CA SER A 99 -19.38 6.46 -6.09
C SER A 99 -18.23 7.41 -6.35
N ILE A 100 -17.50 7.16 -7.44
CA ILE A 100 -16.45 8.06 -7.94
C ILE A 100 -16.67 8.31 -9.41
N SER A 101 -16.19 9.46 -9.90
CA SER A 101 -16.23 9.76 -11.33
C SER A 101 -15.15 8.97 -12.07
N ARG A 102 -15.37 8.79 -13.36
CA ARG A 102 -14.38 8.12 -14.21
C ARG A 102 -13.05 8.87 -14.25
N GLU A 103 -13.08 10.19 -14.10
CA GLU A 103 -11.88 11.01 -14.01
C GLU A 103 -11.05 10.67 -12.77
N LYS A 104 -11.69 10.52 -11.62
CA LYS A 104 -11.04 10.09 -10.38
C LYS A 104 -10.46 8.68 -10.50
N LEU A 105 -11.20 7.78 -11.13
CA LEU A 105 -10.74 6.43 -11.43
C LEU A 105 -9.44 6.46 -12.22
N ARG A 106 -9.39 7.30 -13.24
CA ARG A 106 -8.22 7.47 -14.10
C ARG A 106 -7.02 8.03 -13.34
N GLU A 107 -7.23 9.02 -12.47
CA GLU A 107 -6.18 9.57 -11.61
C GLU A 107 -5.56 8.49 -10.72
N ILE A 108 -6.40 7.65 -10.10
CA ILE A 108 -5.95 6.54 -9.27
C ILE A 108 -5.16 5.53 -10.11
N ALA A 109 -5.64 5.21 -11.30
CA ALA A 109 -4.96 4.32 -12.22
C ALA A 109 -3.58 4.84 -12.63
N GLU A 110 -3.44 6.12 -12.89
CA GLU A 110 -2.17 6.76 -13.22
C GLU A 110 -1.16 6.66 -12.07
N ILE A 111 -1.62 6.93 -10.84
CA ILE A 111 -0.78 6.81 -9.66
C ILE A 111 -0.26 5.37 -9.49
N LYS A 112 -1.13 4.40 -9.74
CA LYS A 112 -0.86 2.98 -9.51
C LYS A 112 -0.11 2.30 -10.65
N MET A 113 -0.04 2.89 -11.85
CA MET A 113 0.61 2.29 -13.02
C MET A 113 2.04 1.86 -12.77
N LYS A 114 2.76 2.56 -11.91
CA LYS A 114 4.15 2.24 -11.57
C LYS A 114 4.31 0.85 -10.96
N ASP A 115 3.30 0.37 -10.24
CA ASP A 115 3.32 -0.90 -9.52
C ASP A 115 2.50 -1.99 -10.20
N LEU A 116 1.72 -1.64 -11.23
CA LEU A 116 0.84 -2.58 -11.90
C LEU A 116 1.48 -3.21 -13.12
N ASN A 117 1.13 -4.46 -13.38
CA ASN A 117 1.55 -5.18 -14.58
C ASN A 117 0.56 -4.91 -15.72
N VAL A 118 0.54 -3.67 -16.19
CA VAL A 118 -0.34 -3.23 -17.28
C VAL A 118 0.46 -2.48 -18.33
N ILE A 119 -0.01 -2.54 -19.58
CA ILE A 119 0.65 -1.90 -20.71
C ILE A 119 0.14 -0.48 -20.90
N ASP A 120 -1.13 -0.24 -20.64
CA ASP A 120 -1.80 1.05 -20.88
C ASP A 120 -2.67 1.48 -19.70
N ILE A 121 -3.14 2.72 -19.75
CA ILE A 121 -3.98 3.30 -18.71
C ILE A 121 -5.35 2.60 -18.62
N GLU A 122 -5.88 2.12 -19.73
CA GLU A 122 -7.17 1.42 -19.73
C GLU A 122 -7.10 0.12 -18.93
N GLY A 123 -6.01 -0.62 -19.06
CA GLY A 123 -5.77 -1.82 -18.25
C GLY A 123 -5.70 -1.49 -16.77
N ALA A 124 -5.01 -0.42 -16.40
CA ALA A 124 -4.94 0.06 -15.02
C ALA A 124 -6.32 0.48 -14.50
N GLU A 125 -7.10 1.19 -15.30
CA GLU A 125 -8.47 1.58 -14.95
C GLU A 125 -9.36 0.36 -14.66
N ARG A 126 -9.24 -0.69 -15.46
CA ARG A 126 -10.00 -1.93 -15.25
C ARG A 126 -9.65 -2.61 -13.93
N MET A 127 -8.37 -2.62 -13.58
CA MET A 127 -7.93 -3.20 -12.31
C MET A 127 -8.47 -2.42 -11.11
N VAL A 128 -8.43 -1.08 -11.18
CA VAL A 128 -8.97 -0.20 -10.14
C VAL A 128 -10.48 -0.33 -10.06
N GLU A 129 -11.17 -0.40 -11.18
CA GLU A 129 -12.62 -0.60 -11.25
C GLU A 129 -13.04 -1.91 -10.58
N GLY A 130 -12.30 -3.00 -10.83
CA GLY A 130 -12.55 -4.29 -10.16
C GLY A 130 -12.43 -4.18 -8.65
N THR A 131 -11.42 -3.48 -8.15
CA THR A 131 -11.22 -3.23 -6.72
C THR A 131 -12.36 -2.38 -6.16
N ALA A 132 -12.77 -1.34 -6.86
CA ALA A 132 -13.90 -0.49 -6.45
C ALA A 132 -15.18 -1.30 -6.34
N ARG A 133 -15.45 -2.16 -7.30
CA ARG A 133 -16.61 -3.05 -7.28
C ARG A 133 -16.59 -3.96 -6.05
N SER A 134 -15.44 -4.50 -5.70
CA SER A 134 -15.30 -5.36 -4.52
C SER A 134 -15.50 -4.60 -3.21
N MET A 135 -15.40 -3.28 -3.22
CA MET A 135 -15.60 -2.42 -2.06
C MET A 135 -17.00 -1.82 -1.97
N GLY A 136 -17.83 -2.04 -2.98
CA GLY A 136 -19.15 -1.43 -3.06
C GLY A 136 -19.14 0.03 -3.54
N ILE A 137 -18.11 0.43 -4.26
CA ILE A 137 -17.99 1.76 -4.87
C ILE A 137 -18.36 1.66 -6.34
N THR A 138 -19.28 2.50 -6.78
CA THR A 138 -19.71 2.55 -8.18
C THR A 138 -18.92 3.59 -8.96
N ILE A 139 -18.75 3.34 -10.26
CA ILE A 139 -18.06 4.26 -11.19
C ILE A 139 -19.11 4.93 -12.05
N ASN A 140 -19.14 6.23 -12.03
CA ASN A 140 -20.06 7.02 -12.84
C ASN A 140 -19.53 7.32 -14.23
#